data_e3722c32baab965928fa1e4f0080cdde
#
_entry.id   e3722c32baab965928fa1e4f0080cdde
#
_cell.length_a   1.000
_cell.length_b   1.000
_cell.length_c   1.000
_cell.angle_alpha   90.00
_cell.angle_beta   90.00
_cell.angle_gamma   90.00
#
_symmetry.space_group_name_H-M   'P 1'
#
loop_
_entity.id
_entity.type
_entity.pdbx_description
1 polymer ?
#
loop_
_entity_poly.entity_id
_entity_poly.type
_entity_poly.pdbx_seq_one_letter_code
_entity_poly.pdbx_strand_id
1 'polypeptide(L)'
;MKILVCMKAVPSTASVQVDGQFRLQRNGISLQWNVADESALEAALQLRSPGDTVTVLTMGPGKLEEPLKELLARGADEAVLITDPAMAGADTVATAGAIAAAAAHLSGFGLILCGRRAIDGETGQVPGMVAAALEIPCITNAERVEKGETLSIHRRLETGVQLLEAAPPLCLTVCEYTYPLRLPGILGMRRARQKTVLRLNAADLGLSSDQCGLKGSLTKVIAMDNKFPGLRKGPKETDAAQGAAHLLSILKEVQV
;
A
#
# COMPACT_ATOMS: atom_id res chain seq x y z
N MET A 1 -10.02 0.36 20.00
CA MET A 1 -10.33 0.58 18.57
C MET A 1 -9.78 -0.56 17.74
N LYS A 2 -10.47 -0.99 16.66
CA LYS A 2 -9.89 -1.90 15.65
C LYS A 2 -9.27 -1.06 14.54
N ILE A 3 -8.04 -1.40 14.15
CA ILE A 3 -7.29 -0.73 13.08
C ILE A 3 -7.04 -1.76 11.98
N LEU A 4 -7.46 -1.45 10.76
CA LEU A 4 -7.17 -2.23 9.56
C LEU A 4 -6.01 -1.61 8.82
N VAL A 5 -5.02 -2.40 8.42
CA VAL A 5 -3.92 -1.95 7.57
C VAL A 5 -3.93 -2.74 6.27
N CYS A 6 -4.15 -2.06 5.15
CA CYS A 6 -4.10 -2.66 3.83
C CYS A 6 -2.64 -2.74 3.37
N MET A 7 -2.18 -3.95 3.06
CA MET A 7 -0.80 -4.23 2.66
C MET A 7 -0.79 -4.81 1.25
N LYS A 8 0.11 -4.32 0.39
CA LYS A 8 0.28 -4.85 -0.96
C LYS A 8 1.66 -5.47 -1.12
N ALA A 9 1.70 -6.71 -1.61
CA ALA A 9 2.94 -7.33 -2.06
C ALA A 9 3.26 -6.85 -3.48
N VAL A 10 4.42 -6.26 -3.68
CA VAL A 10 4.91 -5.71 -4.94
C VAL A 10 6.21 -6.41 -5.37
N PRO A 11 6.55 -6.42 -6.66
CA PRO A 11 7.83 -6.94 -7.12
C PRO A 11 9.01 -6.21 -6.47
N SER A 12 10.04 -6.95 -6.06
CA SER A 12 11.25 -6.37 -5.43
C SER A 12 12.21 -5.70 -6.41
N THR A 13 12.00 -5.88 -7.72
CA THR A 13 12.84 -5.30 -8.79
C THR A 13 12.00 -4.52 -9.78
N ALA A 14 12.53 -3.39 -10.26
CA ALA A 14 11.88 -2.55 -11.27
C ALA A 14 11.79 -3.22 -12.67
N SER A 15 12.59 -4.27 -12.93
CA SER A 15 12.57 -4.99 -14.20
C SER A 15 11.59 -6.16 -14.16
N VAL A 16 10.33 -5.86 -14.39
CA VAL A 16 9.29 -6.87 -14.52
C VAL A 16 9.13 -7.20 -15.99
N GLN A 17 9.31 -8.47 -16.37
CA GLN A 17 9.00 -8.95 -17.71
C GLN A 17 7.49 -9.12 -17.86
N VAL A 18 6.98 -8.79 -19.04
CA VAL A 18 5.57 -8.91 -19.38
C VAL A 18 5.44 -10.01 -20.42
N ASP A 19 4.46 -10.89 -20.27
CA ASP A 19 4.16 -11.91 -21.28
C ASP A 19 3.44 -11.30 -22.50
N GLY A 20 3.26 -12.11 -23.56
CA GLY A 20 2.56 -11.69 -24.78
C GLY A 20 1.08 -11.32 -24.59
N GLN A 21 0.52 -11.49 -23.39
CA GLN A 21 -0.83 -11.10 -23.00
C GLN A 21 -0.84 -9.89 -22.05
N PHE A 22 0.28 -9.15 -21.97
CA PHE A 22 0.48 -8.00 -21.09
C PHE A 22 0.34 -8.29 -19.60
N ARG A 23 0.55 -9.55 -19.20
CA ARG A 23 0.55 -9.96 -17.80
C ARG A 23 1.96 -9.92 -17.25
N LEU A 24 2.12 -9.36 -16.06
CA LEU A 24 3.38 -9.40 -15.35
C LEU A 24 3.82 -10.86 -15.14
N GLN A 25 4.96 -11.25 -15.73
CA GLN A 25 5.58 -12.54 -15.43
C GLN A 25 6.12 -12.51 -14.03
N ARG A 26 5.35 -13.06 -13.09
CA ARG A 26 5.70 -13.10 -11.66
C ARG A 26 6.51 -14.34 -11.26
N ASN A 27 6.80 -15.23 -12.23
CA ASN A 27 7.59 -16.43 -11.97
C ASN A 27 9.06 -16.06 -11.73
N GLY A 28 9.57 -16.38 -10.53
CA GLY A 28 10.97 -16.11 -10.17
C GLY A 28 11.24 -14.70 -9.61
N ILE A 29 10.25 -13.79 -9.55
CA ILE A 29 10.43 -12.47 -8.93
C ILE A 29 10.08 -12.57 -7.46
N SER A 30 11.02 -12.16 -6.59
CA SER A 30 10.76 -12.02 -5.17
C SER A 30 9.75 -10.88 -4.95
N LEU A 31 8.84 -11.07 -4.00
CA LEU A 31 7.89 -10.05 -3.58
C LEU A 31 8.38 -9.40 -2.29
N GLN A 32 8.12 -8.12 -2.15
CA GLN A 32 8.30 -7.35 -0.93
C GLN A 32 7.03 -6.60 -0.59
N TRP A 33 6.89 -6.15 0.63
CA TRP A 33 5.80 -5.26 1.00
C TRP A 33 6.02 -3.87 0.40
N ASN A 34 4.95 -3.23 -0.02
CA ASN A 34 5.02 -1.85 -0.53
C ASN A 34 5.46 -0.91 0.60
N VAL A 35 6.47 -0.09 0.34
CA VAL A 35 7.13 0.76 1.35
C VAL A 35 6.16 1.72 2.05
N ALA A 36 5.19 2.28 1.30
CA ALA A 36 4.20 3.15 1.90
C ALA A 36 3.25 2.39 2.84
N ASP A 37 2.94 1.11 2.53
CA ASP A 37 2.12 0.25 3.38
C ASP A 37 2.89 -0.19 4.64
N GLU A 38 4.21 -0.37 4.53
CA GLU A 38 5.07 -0.59 5.71
C GLU A 38 5.02 0.61 6.67
N SER A 39 5.07 1.84 6.14
CA SER A 39 4.88 3.05 6.93
C SER A 39 3.48 3.11 7.55
N ALA A 40 2.44 2.70 6.82
CA ALA A 40 1.08 2.63 7.35
C ALA A 40 0.94 1.62 8.50
N LEU A 41 1.59 0.45 8.39
CA LEU A 41 1.60 -0.54 9.47
C LEU A 41 2.31 0.00 10.72
N GLU A 42 3.48 0.59 10.57
CA GLU A 42 4.19 1.16 11.73
C GLU A 42 3.39 2.29 12.38
N ALA A 43 2.74 3.17 11.59
CA ALA A 43 1.84 4.19 12.11
C ALA A 43 0.70 3.56 12.94
N ALA A 44 0.07 2.48 12.46
CA ALA A 44 -0.96 1.74 13.18
C ALA A 44 -0.45 1.19 14.52
N LEU A 45 0.76 0.60 14.51
CA LEU A 45 1.38 0.03 15.70
C LEU A 45 1.76 1.09 16.74
N GLN A 46 2.10 2.33 16.32
CA GLN A 46 2.38 3.44 17.21
C GLN A 46 1.11 4.08 17.76
N LEU A 47 0.04 4.17 16.95
CA LEU A 47 -1.26 4.71 17.37
C LEU A 47 -2.03 3.80 18.32
N ARG A 48 -1.68 2.52 18.37
CA ARG A 48 -2.36 1.51 19.17
C ARG A 48 -2.28 1.81 20.66
N SER A 49 -3.42 1.87 21.34
CA SER A 49 -3.55 1.91 22.79
C SER A 49 -3.82 0.51 23.37
N PRO A 50 -3.67 0.29 24.67
CA PRO A 50 -4.10 -0.96 25.32
C PRO A 50 -5.57 -1.28 24.99
N GLY A 51 -5.84 -2.51 24.52
CA GLY A 51 -7.16 -2.95 24.09
C GLY A 51 -7.49 -2.66 22.61
N ASP A 52 -6.66 -1.93 21.90
CA ASP A 52 -6.77 -1.79 20.43
C ASP A 52 -6.16 -3.01 19.73
N THR A 53 -6.69 -3.35 18.54
CA THR A 53 -6.18 -4.44 17.70
C THR A 53 -5.78 -3.91 16.32
N VAL A 54 -4.69 -4.44 15.78
CA VAL A 54 -4.17 -4.13 14.44
C VAL A 54 -4.30 -5.38 13.57
N THR A 55 -5.14 -5.31 12.55
CA THR A 55 -5.35 -6.37 11.55
C THR A 55 -4.69 -5.96 10.25
N VAL A 56 -3.79 -6.79 9.70
CA VAL A 56 -3.22 -6.60 8.36
C VAL A 56 -4.03 -7.37 7.33
N LEU A 57 -4.37 -6.72 6.22
CA LEU A 57 -5.16 -7.28 5.12
C LEU A 57 -4.37 -7.18 3.82
N THR A 58 -4.27 -8.26 3.07
CA THR A 58 -3.76 -8.25 1.69
C THR A 58 -4.67 -9.03 0.75
N MET A 59 -4.71 -8.62 -0.50
CA MET A 59 -5.34 -9.38 -1.60
C MET A 59 -4.25 -9.92 -2.52
N GLY A 60 -4.24 -11.23 -2.75
CA GLY A 60 -3.25 -11.83 -3.63
C GLY A 60 -3.22 -13.36 -3.60
N PRO A 61 -2.20 -13.96 -4.22
CA PRO A 61 -2.07 -15.42 -4.28
C PRO A 61 -1.80 -16.02 -2.89
N GLY A 62 -2.22 -17.28 -2.71
CA GLY A 62 -2.09 -18.01 -1.44
C GLY A 62 -0.68 -18.08 -0.86
N LYS A 63 0.37 -17.95 -1.70
CA LYS A 63 1.78 -17.89 -1.25
C LYS A 63 2.11 -16.69 -0.36
N LEU A 64 1.22 -15.68 -0.26
CA LEU A 64 1.41 -14.54 0.62
C LEU A 64 1.10 -14.85 2.10
N GLU A 65 0.62 -16.03 2.41
CA GLU A 65 0.35 -16.44 3.80
C GLU A 65 1.61 -16.40 4.68
N GLU A 66 2.74 -16.93 4.17
CA GLU A 66 3.99 -16.89 4.93
C GLU A 66 4.56 -15.46 5.11
N PRO A 67 4.61 -14.59 4.07
CA PRO A 67 4.95 -13.18 4.27
C PRO A 67 4.03 -12.44 5.26
N LEU A 68 2.73 -12.76 5.35
CA LEU A 68 1.84 -12.16 6.34
C LEU A 68 2.21 -12.52 7.77
N LYS A 69 2.76 -13.72 8.02
CA LYS A 69 3.26 -14.10 9.36
C LYS A 69 4.43 -13.23 9.81
N GLU A 70 5.21 -12.70 8.87
CA GLU A 70 6.25 -11.72 9.21
C GLU A 70 5.66 -10.43 9.78
N LEU A 71 4.53 -9.95 9.23
CA LEU A 71 3.83 -8.76 9.75
C LEU A 71 3.25 -9.01 11.15
N LEU A 72 2.74 -10.22 11.41
CA LEU A 72 2.36 -10.65 12.76
C LEU A 72 3.56 -10.65 13.72
N ALA A 73 4.73 -11.08 13.25
CA ALA A 73 5.96 -11.06 14.05
C ALA A 73 6.42 -9.63 14.37
N ARG A 74 6.11 -8.65 13.51
CA ARG A 74 6.39 -7.23 13.69
C ARG A 74 5.40 -6.52 14.62
N GLY A 75 4.30 -7.17 15.00
CA GLY A 75 3.39 -6.68 16.03
C GLY A 75 1.93 -6.56 15.63
N ALA A 76 1.54 -6.92 14.42
CA ALA A 76 0.14 -7.05 14.05
C ALA A 76 -0.54 -8.16 14.88
N ASP A 77 -1.80 -7.97 15.23
CA ASP A 77 -2.55 -8.91 16.05
C ASP A 77 -3.18 -10.00 15.19
N GLU A 78 -3.69 -9.67 14.02
CA GLU A 78 -4.38 -10.54 13.09
C GLU A 78 -3.88 -10.31 11.66
N ALA A 79 -4.00 -11.35 10.83
CA ALA A 79 -3.68 -11.28 9.41
C ALA A 79 -4.77 -11.93 8.57
N VAL A 80 -5.16 -11.25 7.50
CA VAL A 80 -6.22 -11.66 6.57
C VAL A 80 -5.67 -11.67 5.15
N LEU A 81 -5.90 -12.76 4.45
CA LEU A 81 -5.55 -12.94 3.05
C LEU A 81 -6.83 -13.12 2.21
N ILE A 82 -7.14 -12.14 1.39
CA ILE A 82 -8.14 -12.30 0.33
C ILE A 82 -7.48 -13.06 -0.82
N THR A 83 -7.92 -14.28 -1.09
CA THR A 83 -7.31 -15.13 -2.11
C THR A 83 -8.35 -15.96 -2.84
N ASP A 84 -8.49 -15.70 -4.14
CA ASP A 84 -9.36 -16.45 -5.04
C ASP A 84 -8.80 -16.31 -6.48
N PRO A 85 -8.71 -17.38 -7.26
CA PRO A 85 -8.35 -17.29 -8.68
C PRO A 85 -9.24 -16.32 -9.47
N ALA A 86 -10.52 -16.20 -9.10
CA ALA A 86 -11.47 -15.27 -9.74
C ALA A 86 -11.07 -13.80 -9.59
N MET A 87 -10.27 -13.45 -8.59
CA MET A 87 -9.81 -12.07 -8.34
C MET A 87 -8.56 -11.68 -9.14
N ALA A 88 -8.00 -12.60 -9.92
CA ALA A 88 -6.80 -12.33 -10.70
C ALA A 88 -7.04 -11.26 -11.77
N GLY A 89 -6.07 -10.32 -11.90
CA GLY A 89 -6.14 -9.25 -12.90
C GLY A 89 -7.11 -8.12 -12.56
N ALA A 90 -7.56 -8.01 -11.31
CA ALA A 90 -8.39 -6.92 -10.84
C ALA A 90 -7.69 -5.56 -11.05
N ASP A 91 -8.45 -4.57 -11.55
CA ASP A 91 -8.05 -3.17 -11.56
C ASP A 91 -8.29 -2.53 -10.18
N THR A 92 -8.17 -1.21 -10.10
CA THR A 92 -8.36 -0.47 -8.84
C THR A 92 -9.78 -0.58 -8.30
N VAL A 93 -10.79 -0.65 -9.16
CA VAL A 93 -12.22 -0.73 -8.78
C VAL A 93 -12.54 -2.10 -8.18
N ALA A 94 -12.20 -3.17 -8.91
CA ALA A 94 -12.43 -4.54 -8.44
C ALA A 94 -11.60 -4.84 -7.18
N THR A 95 -10.37 -4.33 -7.10
CA THR A 95 -9.52 -4.45 -5.89
C THR A 95 -10.14 -3.73 -4.69
N ALA A 96 -10.57 -2.48 -4.87
CA ALA A 96 -11.19 -1.70 -3.80
C ALA A 96 -12.50 -2.33 -3.31
N GLY A 97 -13.32 -2.84 -4.23
CA GLY A 97 -14.54 -3.56 -3.90
C GLY A 97 -14.29 -4.78 -3.01
N ALA A 98 -13.28 -5.60 -3.35
CA ALA A 98 -12.91 -6.77 -2.57
C ALA A 98 -12.38 -6.40 -1.16
N ILE A 99 -11.55 -5.36 -1.08
CA ILE A 99 -11.02 -4.87 0.20
C ILE A 99 -12.13 -4.29 1.07
N ALA A 100 -13.04 -3.50 0.49
CA ALA A 100 -14.18 -2.92 1.21
C ALA A 100 -15.14 -4.01 1.71
N ALA A 101 -15.44 -5.02 0.88
CA ALA A 101 -16.24 -6.17 1.28
C ALA A 101 -15.60 -6.94 2.44
N ALA A 102 -14.28 -7.15 2.41
CA ALA A 102 -13.56 -7.79 3.51
C ALA A 102 -13.58 -6.93 4.79
N ALA A 103 -13.38 -5.61 4.67
CA ALA A 103 -13.47 -4.70 5.81
C ALA A 103 -14.86 -4.69 6.45
N ALA A 104 -15.92 -4.71 5.63
CA ALA A 104 -17.30 -4.83 6.10
C ALA A 104 -17.60 -6.19 6.76
N HIS A 105 -17.12 -7.29 6.15
CA HIS A 105 -17.25 -8.66 6.69
C HIS A 105 -16.61 -8.80 8.07
N LEU A 106 -15.40 -8.28 8.24
CA LEU A 106 -14.67 -8.31 9.51
C LEU A 106 -15.21 -7.30 10.53
N SER A 107 -15.88 -6.26 10.08
CA SER A 107 -16.62 -5.20 10.79
C SER A 107 -15.90 -4.47 11.94
N GLY A 108 -16.40 -3.28 12.27
CA GLY A 108 -16.03 -2.54 13.48
C GLY A 108 -14.66 -1.85 13.44
N PHE A 109 -14.06 -1.64 12.26
CA PHE A 109 -12.84 -0.84 12.15
C PHE A 109 -13.15 0.65 12.35
N GLY A 110 -12.45 1.26 13.32
CA GLY A 110 -12.48 2.70 13.52
C GLY A 110 -11.44 3.42 12.65
N LEU A 111 -10.37 2.72 12.24
CA LEU A 111 -9.32 3.30 11.42
C LEU A 111 -8.87 2.30 10.36
N ILE A 112 -8.83 2.76 9.10
CA ILE A 112 -8.25 2.03 7.97
C ILE A 112 -7.03 2.79 7.51
N LEU A 113 -5.87 2.14 7.51
CA LEU A 113 -4.61 2.70 7.05
C LEU A 113 -4.15 2.00 5.78
N CYS A 114 -3.72 2.78 4.81
CA CYS A 114 -3.13 2.32 3.56
C CYS A 114 -1.86 3.12 3.29
N GLY A 115 -0.96 2.59 2.49
CA GLY A 115 0.07 3.41 1.88
C GLY A 115 -0.54 4.39 0.87
N ARG A 116 0.11 5.53 0.68
CA ARG A 116 -0.32 6.57 -0.24
C ARG A 116 -0.51 6.04 -1.67
N ARG A 117 0.39 5.18 -2.11
CA ARG A 117 0.37 4.50 -3.42
C ARG A 117 1.25 3.26 -3.41
N ALA A 118 0.99 2.34 -4.30
CA ALA A 118 1.86 1.19 -4.54
C ALA A 118 2.91 1.53 -5.61
N ILE A 119 4.16 1.07 -5.40
CA ILE A 119 5.30 1.38 -6.29
C ILE A 119 5.22 0.72 -7.68
N ASP A 120 4.35 -0.27 -7.86
CA ASP A 120 4.18 -1.00 -9.13
C ASP A 120 3.13 -0.36 -10.06
N GLY A 121 2.00 0.09 -9.52
CA GLY A 121 0.89 0.65 -10.31
C GLY A 121 0.73 2.15 -10.15
N GLU A 122 1.23 2.73 -9.07
CA GLU A 122 1.28 4.17 -8.74
C GLU A 122 -0.05 4.96 -8.83
N THR A 123 -1.20 4.29 -8.89
CA THR A 123 -2.50 4.96 -9.07
C THR A 123 -2.93 5.77 -7.84
N GLY A 124 -2.61 5.30 -6.64
CA GLY A 124 -3.07 5.91 -5.37
C GLY A 124 -4.59 5.91 -5.16
N GLN A 125 -5.37 5.23 -6.02
CA GLN A 125 -6.84 5.32 -6.05
C GLN A 125 -7.54 4.40 -5.05
N VAL A 126 -6.96 3.20 -4.81
CA VAL A 126 -7.61 2.14 -4.01
C VAL A 126 -8.07 2.63 -2.63
N PRO A 127 -7.29 3.37 -1.83
CA PRO A 127 -7.72 3.80 -0.50
C PRO A 127 -8.97 4.69 -0.52
N GLY A 128 -9.02 5.66 -1.45
CA GLY A 128 -10.19 6.54 -1.61
C GLY A 128 -11.43 5.78 -2.06
N MET A 129 -11.28 4.79 -2.95
CA MET A 129 -12.37 3.92 -3.40
C MET A 129 -12.87 3.00 -2.28
N VAL A 130 -11.98 2.46 -1.45
CA VAL A 130 -12.36 1.67 -0.25
C VAL A 130 -13.15 2.54 0.72
N ALA A 131 -12.66 3.74 1.01
CA ALA A 131 -13.36 4.67 1.90
C ALA A 131 -14.75 5.04 1.37
N ALA A 132 -14.86 5.34 0.07
CA ALA A 132 -16.14 5.64 -0.58
C ALA A 132 -17.12 4.46 -0.51
N ALA A 133 -16.65 3.23 -0.75
CA ALA A 133 -17.48 2.03 -0.65
C ALA A 133 -17.96 1.73 0.78
N LEU A 134 -17.20 2.17 1.79
CA LEU A 134 -17.54 2.05 3.21
C LEU A 134 -18.25 3.28 3.77
N GLU A 135 -18.48 4.31 2.95
CA GLU A 135 -19.12 5.59 3.33
C GLU A 135 -18.39 6.29 4.50
N ILE A 136 -17.05 6.20 4.54
CA ILE A 136 -16.24 6.87 5.56
C ILE A 136 -15.34 7.95 4.93
N PRO A 137 -14.97 9.00 5.70
CA PRO A 137 -14.01 10.00 5.23
C PRO A 137 -12.66 9.40 4.87
N CYS A 138 -11.97 10.00 3.89
CA CYS A 138 -10.60 9.63 3.53
C CYS A 138 -9.69 10.86 3.56
N ILE A 139 -8.63 10.82 4.38
CA ILE A 139 -7.57 11.83 4.40
C ILE A 139 -6.31 11.22 3.82
N THR A 140 -5.78 11.85 2.77
CA THR A 140 -4.62 11.35 2.02
C THR A 140 -3.33 12.04 2.42
N ASN A 141 -2.19 11.37 2.16
CA ASN A 141 -0.83 11.90 2.33
C ASN A 141 -0.49 12.28 3.78
N ALA A 142 -0.89 11.49 4.76
CA ALA A 142 -0.50 11.69 6.14
C ALA A 142 1.01 11.42 6.32
N GLU A 143 1.72 12.38 6.91
CA GLU A 143 3.12 12.24 7.31
C GLU A 143 3.25 11.91 8.79
N ARG A 144 2.33 12.45 9.60
CA ARG A 144 2.29 12.24 11.03
C ARG A 144 0.84 12.16 11.48
N VAL A 145 0.56 11.21 12.34
CA VAL A 145 -0.75 11.03 12.95
C VAL A 145 -0.55 10.88 14.44
N GLU A 146 -1.31 11.64 15.21
CA GLU A 146 -1.27 11.62 16.68
C GLU A 146 -2.67 11.31 17.22
N LYS A 147 -2.72 10.51 18.28
CA LYS A 147 -3.97 10.11 18.92
C LYS A 147 -4.22 10.97 20.16
N GLY A 148 -5.31 11.71 20.16
CA GLY A 148 -5.88 12.44 21.29
C GLY A 148 -7.32 12.01 21.52
N GLU A 149 -8.21 12.94 21.82
CA GLU A 149 -9.67 12.75 21.77
C GLU A 149 -10.13 12.49 20.34
N THR A 150 -9.52 13.18 19.38
CA THR A 150 -9.59 12.96 17.96
C THR A 150 -8.21 12.57 17.42
N LEU A 151 -8.11 12.28 16.13
CA LEU A 151 -6.83 12.11 15.44
C LEU A 151 -6.38 13.45 14.88
N SER A 152 -5.16 13.88 15.26
CA SER A 152 -4.47 15.01 14.67
C SER A 152 -3.57 14.51 13.54
N ILE A 153 -3.79 15.01 12.32
CA ILE A 153 -3.21 14.47 11.09
C ILE A 153 -2.44 15.58 10.37
N HIS A 154 -1.13 15.41 10.26
CA HIS A 154 -0.28 16.27 9.44
C HIS A 154 -0.29 15.74 8.01
N ARG A 155 -0.99 16.42 7.12
CA ARG A 155 -1.16 16.07 5.71
C ARG A 155 -0.15 16.82 4.86
N ARG A 156 0.64 16.09 4.05
CA ARG A 156 1.56 16.69 3.07
C ARG A 156 0.79 17.21 1.87
N LEU A 157 1.05 18.46 1.50
CA LEU A 157 0.62 19.10 0.27
C LEU A 157 1.86 19.57 -0.51
N GLU A 158 1.70 19.93 -1.77
CA GLU A 158 2.79 20.53 -2.57
C GLU A 158 3.27 21.85 -1.98
N THR A 159 2.37 22.62 -1.36
CA THR A 159 2.63 23.96 -0.79
C THR A 159 3.03 23.93 0.69
N GLY A 160 3.08 22.75 1.33
CA GLY A 160 3.42 22.64 2.75
C GLY A 160 2.66 21.53 3.48
N VAL A 161 2.50 21.69 4.78
CA VAL A 161 1.80 20.73 5.65
C VAL A 161 0.50 21.35 6.15
N GLN A 162 -0.59 20.60 6.01
CA GLN A 162 -1.90 20.96 6.57
C GLN A 162 -2.16 20.12 7.82
N LEU A 163 -2.57 20.78 8.90
CA LEU A 163 -3.03 20.11 10.11
C LEU A 163 -4.55 19.92 10.04
N LEU A 164 -4.99 18.68 10.23
CA LEU A 164 -6.40 18.30 10.24
C LEU A 164 -6.72 17.55 11.53
N GLU A 165 -7.93 17.71 12.01
CA GLU A 165 -8.51 16.90 13.09
C GLU A 165 -9.69 16.09 12.55
N ALA A 166 -9.74 14.82 12.89
CA ALA A 166 -10.82 13.93 12.48
C ALA A 166 -11.10 12.84 13.51
N ALA A 167 -12.36 12.46 13.62
CA ALA A 167 -12.79 11.36 14.48
C ALA A 167 -13.01 10.08 13.65
N PRO A 168 -12.72 8.89 14.20
CA PRO A 168 -13.11 7.62 13.60
C PRO A 168 -14.65 7.51 13.42
N PRO A 169 -15.16 6.75 12.40
CA PRO A 169 -14.39 5.94 11.46
C PRO A 169 -13.73 6.77 10.37
N LEU A 170 -12.50 6.38 9.97
CA LEU A 170 -11.68 7.17 9.05
C LEU A 170 -10.75 6.28 8.24
N CYS A 171 -10.54 6.61 6.97
CA CYS A 171 -9.48 6.05 6.13
C CYS A 171 -8.33 7.06 5.99
N LEU A 172 -7.08 6.62 6.20
CA LEU A 172 -5.89 7.44 6.01
C LEU A 172 -4.95 6.79 5.00
N THR A 173 -4.31 7.61 4.16
CA THR A 173 -3.13 7.15 3.43
C THR A 173 -1.87 7.76 4.02
N VAL A 174 -0.87 6.92 4.27
CA VAL A 174 0.39 7.29 4.90
C VAL A 174 1.49 7.42 3.84
N CYS A 175 2.29 8.46 3.95
CA CYS A 175 3.44 8.68 3.08
C CYS A 175 4.53 7.65 3.34
N GLU A 176 5.24 7.27 2.28
CA GLU A 176 6.41 6.40 2.36
C GLU A 176 7.51 7.01 3.23
N TYR A 177 8.25 6.18 3.94
CA TYR A 177 9.40 6.51 4.79
C TYR A 177 9.12 7.41 6.00
N THR A 178 7.85 7.74 6.29
CA THR A 178 7.51 8.58 7.46
C THR A 178 7.54 7.80 8.78
N TYR A 179 7.26 6.51 8.71
CA TYR A 179 7.29 5.58 9.85
C TYR A 179 8.14 4.36 9.46
N PRO A 180 9.42 4.30 9.86
CA PRO A 180 10.26 3.14 9.62
C PRO A 180 9.70 1.90 10.32
N LEU A 181 9.34 0.87 9.54
CA LEU A 181 8.75 -0.35 10.10
C LEU A 181 9.75 -1.07 10.99
N ARG A 182 9.34 -1.38 12.22
CA ARG A 182 10.14 -2.10 13.20
C ARG A 182 10.53 -3.49 12.74
N LEU A 183 11.70 -3.95 13.16
CA LEU A 183 12.13 -5.33 12.93
C LEU A 183 11.35 -6.31 13.82
N PRO A 184 11.12 -7.55 13.35
CA PRO A 184 10.47 -8.56 14.16
C PRO A 184 11.39 -8.99 15.32
N GLY A 185 10.88 -8.94 16.55
CA GLY A 185 11.59 -9.48 17.70
C GLY A 185 11.47 -11.01 17.81
N ILE A 186 12.39 -11.67 18.50
CA ILE A 186 12.41 -13.13 18.68
C ILE A 186 11.08 -13.64 19.27
N LEU A 187 10.54 -12.96 20.27
CA LEU A 187 9.24 -13.31 20.87
C LEU A 187 8.08 -13.11 19.89
N GLY A 188 8.14 -12.07 19.06
CA GLY A 188 7.17 -11.82 17.98
C GLY A 188 7.17 -12.94 16.96
N MET A 189 8.35 -13.37 16.49
CA MET A 189 8.49 -14.50 15.57
C MET A 189 7.92 -15.80 16.15
N ARG A 190 8.18 -16.07 17.43
CA ARG A 190 7.65 -17.26 18.11
C ARG A 190 6.12 -17.23 18.20
N ARG A 191 5.52 -16.08 18.54
CA ARG A 191 4.07 -15.91 18.59
C ARG A 191 3.43 -16.01 17.21
N ALA A 192 4.03 -15.41 16.20
CA ALA A 192 3.52 -15.43 14.83
C ALA A 192 3.41 -16.84 14.24
N ARG A 193 4.33 -17.75 14.60
CA ARG A 193 4.27 -19.16 14.18
C ARG A 193 3.02 -19.90 14.66
N GLN A 194 2.41 -19.45 15.77
CA GLN A 194 1.21 -20.05 16.36
C GLN A 194 -0.07 -19.41 15.86
N LYS A 195 0.03 -18.25 15.18
CA LYS A 195 -1.13 -17.53 14.65
C LYS A 195 -1.52 -18.06 13.27
N THR A 196 -2.82 -18.15 13.05
CA THR A 196 -3.41 -18.52 11.77
C THR A 196 -3.70 -17.26 10.97
N VAL A 197 -3.46 -17.31 9.67
CA VAL A 197 -3.91 -16.28 8.72
C VAL A 197 -5.32 -16.63 8.28
N LEU A 198 -6.26 -15.74 8.49
CA LEU A 198 -7.63 -15.90 7.99
C LEU A 198 -7.63 -15.76 6.46
N ARG A 199 -8.17 -16.76 5.76
CA ARG A 199 -8.31 -16.73 4.29
C ARG A 199 -9.76 -16.47 3.95
N LEU A 200 -9.98 -15.52 3.05
CA LEU A 200 -11.30 -15.17 2.52
C LEU A 200 -11.27 -15.29 0.99
N ASN A 201 -12.29 -15.90 0.43
CA ASN A 201 -12.52 -15.99 -1.01
C ASN A 201 -13.68 -15.10 -1.45
N ALA A 202 -14.00 -15.07 -2.73
CA ALA A 202 -15.09 -14.24 -3.28
C ALA A 202 -16.45 -14.60 -2.66
N ALA A 203 -16.72 -15.88 -2.43
CA ALA A 203 -17.99 -16.34 -1.85
C ALA A 203 -18.13 -15.93 -0.37
N ASP A 204 -17.04 -16.00 0.43
CA ASP A 204 -17.01 -15.53 1.82
C ASP A 204 -17.34 -14.04 1.91
N LEU A 205 -16.96 -13.27 0.88
CA LEU A 205 -17.20 -11.83 0.79
C LEU A 205 -18.53 -11.46 0.12
N GLY A 206 -19.34 -12.45 -0.30
CA GLY A 206 -20.59 -12.22 -1.02
C GLY A 206 -20.41 -11.59 -2.40
N LEU A 207 -19.22 -11.70 -3.00
CA LEU A 207 -18.91 -11.12 -4.31
C LEU A 207 -19.26 -12.09 -5.43
N SER A 208 -20.00 -11.61 -6.42
CA SER A 208 -20.27 -12.34 -7.66
C SER A 208 -19.06 -12.34 -8.58
N SER A 209 -19.03 -13.26 -9.55
CA SER A 209 -17.93 -13.32 -10.54
C SER A 209 -17.77 -12.05 -11.36
N ASP A 210 -18.85 -11.27 -11.53
CA ASP A 210 -18.86 -10.03 -12.31
C ASP A 210 -18.33 -8.83 -11.53
N GLN A 211 -18.08 -9.01 -10.23
CA GLN A 211 -17.46 -8.03 -9.35
C GLN A 211 -15.97 -8.33 -9.11
N CYS A 212 -15.47 -9.46 -9.61
CA CYS A 212 -14.13 -9.96 -9.33
C CYS A 212 -13.20 -9.89 -10.53
N GLY A 213 -11.90 -9.65 -10.26
CA GLY A 213 -10.82 -9.79 -11.23
C GLY A 213 -11.04 -9.00 -12.51
N LEU A 214 -10.65 -9.58 -13.64
CA LEU A 214 -10.81 -8.95 -14.96
C LEU A 214 -12.27 -8.69 -15.33
N LYS A 215 -13.23 -9.48 -14.84
CA LYS A 215 -14.65 -9.27 -15.13
C LYS A 215 -15.22 -8.07 -14.38
N GLY A 216 -14.82 -7.89 -13.12
CA GLY A 216 -15.23 -6.76 -12.31
C GLY A 216 -14.43 -5.48 -12.57
N SER A 217 -13.40 -5.54 -13.41
CA SER A 217 -12.56 -4.39 -13.76
C SER A 217 -13.22 -3.50 -14.79
N LEU A 218 -13.24 -2.19 -14.52
CA LEU A 218 -13.71 -1.16 -15.46
C LEU A 218 -12.63 -0.79 -16.48
N THR A 219 -11.36 -1.09 -16.20
CA THR A 219 -10.21 -0.81 -17.06
C THR A 219 -9.56 -2.10 -17.55
N LYS A 220 -9.05 -2.08 -18.78
CA LYS A 220 -8.29 -3.22 -19.36
C LYS A 220 -7.01 -2.67 -19.99
N VAL A 221 -5.88 -3.34 -19.70
CA VAL A 221 -4.63 -3.04 -20.40
C VAL A 221 -4.76 -3.60 -21.83
N ILE A 222 -4.75 -2.70 -22.82
CA ILE A 222 -4.86 -3.05 -24.25
C ILE A 222 -3.50 -3.08 -24.94
N ALA A 223 -2.51 -2.36 -24.43
CA ALA A 223 -1.14 -2.35 -24.95
C ALA A 223 -0.17 -1.89 -23.86
N MET A 224 1.06 -2.37 -23.92
CA MET A 224 2.19 -1.88 -23.14
C MET A 224 3.35 -1.57 -24.08
N ASP A 225 3.97 -0.42 -23.95
CA ASP A 225 5.15 -0.02 -24.70
C ASP A 225 6.35 0.04 -23.76
N ASN A 226 7.34 -0.79 -24.00
CA ASN A 226 8.60 -0.83 -23.24
C ASN A 226 9.61 0.21 -23.79
N LYS A 227 9.17 1.39 -24.18
CA LYS A 227 10.08 2.48 -24.48
C LYS A 227 10.74 2.96 -23.22
N PHE A 228 11.91 2.39 -22.92
CA PHE A 228 12.84 3.07 -22.00
C PHE A 228 13.17 4.43 -22.64
N PRO A 229 12.96 5.56 -21.93
CA PRO A 229 13.51 6.83 -22.38
C PRO A 229 15.00 6.58 -22.61
N GLY A 230 15.47 6.71 -23.86
CA GLY A 230 16.87 6.53 -24.20
C GLY A 230 17.69 7.36 -23.22
N LEU A 231 18.85 6.84 -22.80
CA LEU A 231 19.77 7.58 -21.94
C LEU A 231 19.88 8.99 -22.49
N ARG A 232 19.46 9.99 -21.70
CA ARG A 232 19.67 11.39 -22.06
C ARG A 232 21.16 11.56 -22.31
N LYS A 233 21.54 11.72 -23.57
CA LYS A 233 22.92 12.05 -23.96
C LYS A 233 23.14 13.52 -23.65
N GLY A 234 23.34 13.82 -22.37
CA GLY A 234 23.89 15.12 -21.98
C GLY A 234 25.41 15.12 -22.15
N PRO A 235 26.05 16.27 -22.20
CA PRO A 235 27.49 16.37 -22.16
C PRO A 235 28.00 15.65 -20.91
N LYS A 236 28.97 14.74 -21.07
CA LYS A 236 29.65 14.10 -19.95
C LYS A 236 30.86 14.96 -19.62
N GLU A 237 30.78 15.70 -18.54
CA GLU A 237 31.97 16.34 -17.98
C GLU A 237 32.83 15.26 -17.32
N THR A 238 34.08 15.19 -17.70
CA THR A 238 35.06 14.24 -17.15
C THR A 238 35.90 14.85 -16.03
N ASP A 239 35.90 16.18 -15.93
CA ASP A 239 36.55 16.92 -14.87
C ASP A 239 35.53 17.37 -13.81
N ALA A 240 35.80 17.04 -12.55
CA ALA A 240 34.89 17.31 -11.45
C ALA A 240 34.70 18.81 -11.18
N ALA A 241 35.75 19.65 -11.41
CA ALA A 241 35.65 21.09 -11.20
C ALA A 241 34.83 21.77 -12.30
N GLN A 242 35.01 21.32 -13.55
CA GLN A 242 34.21 21.81 -14.69
C GLN A 242 32.75 21.35 -14.55
N GLY A 243 32.50 20.11 -14.13
CA GLY A 243 31.17 19.60 -13.86
C GLY A 243 30.45 20.39 -12.76
N ALA A 244 31.14 20.72 -11.68
CA ALA A 244 30.59 21.55 -10.60
C ALA A 244 30.28 22.98 -11.07
N ALA A 245 31.18 23.60 -11.85
CA ALA A 245 30.94 24.94 -12.41
C ALA A 245 29.76 24.97 -13.37
N HIS A 246 29.61 23.95 -14.22
CA HIS A 246 28.46 23.79 -15.14
C HIS A 246 27.16 23.63 -14.36
N LEU A 247 27.15 22.78 -13.34
CA LEU A 247 25.97 22.57 -12.50
C LEU A 247 25.55 23.86 -11.77
N LEU A 248 26.50 24.62 -11.27
CA LEU A 248 26.24 25.91 -10.64
C LEU A 248 25.68 26.96 -11.64
N SER A 249 26.13 26.94 -12.91
CA SER A 249 25.56 27.84 -13.93
C SER A 249 24.10 27.51 -14.23
N ILE A 250 23.75 26.21 -14.37
CA ILE A 250 22.38 25.77 -14.58
C ILE A 250 21.50 26.16 -13.40
N LEU A 251 21.96 25.93 -12.16
CA LEU A 251 21.19 26.28 -10.96
C LEU A 251 20.92 27.79 -10.85
N LYS A 252 21.85 28.63 -11.29
CA LYS A 252 21.65 30.10 -11.32
C LYS A 252 20.62 30.54 -12.38
N GLU A 253 20.53 29.81 -13.49
CA GLU A 253 19.55 30.09 -14.56
C GLU A 253 18.12 29.65 -14.17
N VAL A 254 17.98 28.66 -13.28
CA VAL A 254 16.68 28.13 -12.82
C VAL A 254 16.11 28.89 -11.62
N GLN A 255 16.93 29.68 -10.91
CA GLN A 255 16.47 30.58 -9.85
C GLN A 255 16.02 31.94 -10.44
N VAL A 256 14.86 31.91 -11.10
CA VAL A 256 14.08 33.13 -11.43
C VAL A 256 12.77 33.11 -10.70
#